data_6a2fb2b447874e2d9f78c9f7180b38c0
#
_entry.id   6a2fb2b447874e2d9f78c9f7180b38c0
#
_cell.length_a   1.000
_cell.length_b   1.000
_cell.length_c   1.000
_cell.angle_alpha   90.00
_cell.angle_beta   90.00
_cell.angle_gamma   90.00
#
_symmetry.space_group_name_H-M   'P 1'
#
loop_
_entity.id
_entity.type
_entity.pdbx_description
1 polymer ?
#
loop_
_entity_poly.entity_id
_entity_poly.type
_entity_poly.pdbx_seq_one_letter_code
_entity_poly.pdbx_strand_id
1 'polypeptide(L)'
;MPRWGKGGLLTDYRIFETDQFEKDLGQIARSGLPKLVNKLHEYVYPQLRSNPIWGTNIKRLKGSHSDTWRYRIGSWRFFYKIDEKRRVVYMLAASHRSSTY
;
A
#
# COMPACT_ATOMS: atom_id res chain seq x y z
N MET A 1 -16.34 11.08 -5.49
CA MET A 1 -15.20 10.56 -6.25
C MET A 1 -14.81 9.21 -5.72
N PRO A 2 -14.74 8.20 -6.53
CA PRO A 2 -14.31 6.90 -6.04
C PRO A 2 -12.87 6.96 -5.54
N ARG A 3 -12.53 6.03 -4.66
CA ARG A 3 -11.19 5.94 -4.10
C ARG A 3 -10.12 5.49 -5.11
N TRP A 4 -10.53 5.31 -6.32
CA TRP A 4 -9.62 4.95 -7.40
C TRP A 4 -8.77 6.17 -7.75
N GLY A 5 -7.46 5.97 -7.82
CA GLY A 5 -6.58 6.97 -8.39
C GLY A 5 -6.91 7.16 -9.85
N LYS A 6 -6.43 8.27 -10.42
CA LYS A 6 -6.56 8.47 -11.85
C LYS A 6 -5.87 7.33 -12.56
N GLY A 7 -6.59 6.68 -13.46
CA GLY A 7 -6.01 5.63 -14.25
C GLY A 7 -4.91 6.20 -15.13
N GLY A 8 -3.83 5.47 -15.24
CA GLY A 8 -2.84 5.71 -16.25
C GLY A 8 -3.20 4.92 -17.50
N LEU A 9 -2.25 4.15 -17.97
CA LEU A 9 -2.48 3.23 -19.08
C LEU A 9 -3.39 2.09 -18.61
N LEU A 10 -4.07 1.43 -19.55
CA LEU A 10 -4.93 0.31 -19.22
C LEU A 10 -4.18 -0.84 -18.54
N THR A 11 -2.85 -0.90 -18.73
CA THR A 11 -2.01 -1.92 -18.12
C THR A 11 -1.61 -1.58 -16.69
N ASP A 12 -1.84 -0.34 -16.25
CA ASP A 12 -1.48 0.07 -14.89
C ASP A 12 -2.49 -0.47 -13.89
N TYR A 13 -2.02 -0.63 -12.66
CA TYR A 13 -2.87 -1.01 -11.56
C TYR A 13 -3.58 0.21 -10.99
N ARG A 14 -4.74 -0.02 -10.41
CA ARG A 14 -5.46 0.98 -9.62
C ARG A 14 -5.26 0.66 -8.15
N ILE A 15 -5.23 1.69 -7.32
CA ILE A 15 -5.06 1.54 -5.87
C ILE A 15 -6.41 1.72 -5.20
N PHE A 16 -6.75 0.77 -4.34
CA PHE A 16 -7.95 0.84 -3.51
C PHE A 16 -7.53 0.78 -2.04
N GLU A 17 -7.92 1.78 -1.27
CA GLU A 17 -7.65 1.81 0.18
C GLU A 17 -8.85 1.23 0.91
N THR A 18 -8.61 0.15 1.67
CA THR A 18 -9.66 -0.44 2.50
C THR A 18 -9.97 0.48 3.68
N ASP A 19 -11.11 0.26 4.34
CA ASP A 19 -11.49 1.05 5.50
C ASP A 19 -10.44 0.95 6.61
N GLN A 20 -9.88 -0.24 6.83
CA GLN A 20 -8.84 -0.42 7.83
C GLN A 20 -7.60 0.38 7.49
N PHE A 21 -7.22 0.38 6.22
CA PHE A 21 -6.05 1.12 5.78
C PHE A 21 -6.24 2.62 5.98
N GLU A 22 -7.43 3.13 5.68
CA GLU A 22 -7.74 4.55 5.88
C GLU A 22 -7.68 4.92 7.35
N LYS A 23 -8.15 4.05 8.24
CA LYS A 23 -8.02 4.26 9.69
C LYS A 23 -6.56 4.32 10.11
N ASP A 24 -5.75 3.41 9.58
CA ASP A 24 -4.33 3.36 9.91
C ASP A 24 -3.62 4.64 9.46
N LEU A 25 -3.92 5.12 8.25
CA LEU A 25 -3.33 6.36 7.76
C LEU A 25 -3.75 7.56 8.61
N GLY A 26 -4.99 7.59 9.04
CA GLY A 26 -5.48 8.65 9.92
C GLY A 26 -4.72 8.68 11.25
N GLN A 27 -4.46 7.52 11.82
CA GLN A 27 -3.68 7.43 13.06
C GLN A 27 -2.23 7.87 12.85
N ILE A 28 -1.63 7.48 11.74
CA ILE A 28 -0.27 7.91 11.41
C ILE A 28 -0.19 9.42 11.31
N ALA A 29 -1.13 10.04 10.62
CA ALA A 29 -1.16 11.49 10.48
C ALA A 29 -1.34 12.19 11.82
N ARG A 30 -2.26 11.69 12.66
CA ARG A 30 -2.50 12.25 13.99
C ARG A 30 -1.33 12.05 14.95
N SER A 31 -0.50 11.05 14.69
CA SER A 31 0.70 10.78 15.51
C SER A 31 1.87 11.71 15.17
N GLY A 32 1.66 12.69 14.29
CA GLY A 32 2.69 13.63 13.92
C GLY A 32 3.52 13.21 12.72
N LEU A 33 3.03 12.28 11.91
CA LEU A 33 3.71 11.78 10.73
C LEU A 33 2.93 11.99 9.44
N PRO A 34 2.37 13.21 9.20
CA PRO A 34 1.63 13.45 7.96
C PRO A 34 2.50 13.33 6.71
N LYS A 35 3.81 13.58 6.86
CA LYS A 35 4.74 13.44 5.73
C LYS A 35 4.86 12.00 5.25
N LEU A 36 4.69 11.03 6.15
CA LEU A 36 4.70 9.62 5.77
C LEU A 36 3.51 9.30 4.88
N VAL A 37 2.33 9.81 5.22
CA VAL A 37 1.13 9.65 4.42
C VAL A 37 1.30 10.30 3.06
N ASN A 38 1.87 11.50 3.03
CA ASN A 38 2.14 12.19 1.77
C ASN A 38 3.11 11.40 0.90
N LYS A 39 4.16 10.84 1.49
CA LYS A 39 5.12 10.02 0.76
C LYS A 39 4.46 8.79 0.16
N LEU A 40 3.54 8.18 0.89
CA LEU A 40 2.79 7.04 0.38
C LEU A 40 2.03 7.43 -0.90
N HIS A 41 1.28 8.52 -0.85
CA HIS A 41 0.45 8.93 -1.98
C HIS A 41 1.26 9.45 -3.16
N GLU A 42 2.31 10.22 -2.89
CA GLU A 42 3.06 10.89 -3.94
C GLU A 42 4.17 10.04 -4.54
N TYR A 43 4.68 9.08 -3.78
CA TYR A 43 5.85 8.32 -4.18
C TYR A 43 5.55 6.82 -4.34
N VAL A 44 4.91 6.22 -3.34
CA VAL A 44 4.69 4.78 -3.33
C VAL A 44 3.59 4.37 -4.31
N TYR A 45 2.48 5.08 -4.31
CA TYR A 45 1.36 4.72 -5.18
C TYR A 45 1.71 4.76 -6.67
N PRO A 46 2.39 5.78 -7.18
CA PRO A 46 2.83 5.73 -8.57
C PRO A 46 3.68 4.51 -8.89
N GLN A 47 4.55 4.11 -7.96
CA GLN A 47 5.38 2.93 -8.12
C GLN A 47 4.53 1.66 -8.16
N LEU A 48 3.56 1.52 -7.24
CA LEU A 48 2.69 0.35 -7.18
C LEU A 48 1.75 0.27 -8.39
N ARG A 49 1.31 1.42 -8.90
CA ARG A 49 0.50 1.43 -10.12
C ARG A 49 1.27 0.89 -11.32
N SER A 50 2.54 1.19 -11.36
CA SER A 50 3.40 0.72 -12.44
C SER A 50 3.75 -0.75 -12.27
N ASN A 51 4.18 -1.14 -11.08
CA ASN A 51 4.59 -2.52 -10.81
C ASN A 51 4.52 -2.83 -9.32
N PRO A 52 3.46 -3.52 -8.86
CA PRO A 52 3.31 -3.82 -7.43
C PRO A 52 4.09 -5.06 -6.97
N ILE A 53 4.76 -5.76 -7.88
CA ILE A 53 5.41 -7.04 -7.60
C ILE A 53 6.91 -6.87 -7.41
N TRP A 54 7.50 -5.88 -8.06
CA TRP A 54 8.94 -5.74 -8.14
C TRP A 54 9.40 -4.37 -7.65
N GLY A 55 10.35 -4.38 -6.71
CA GLY A 55 10.94 -3.14 -6.21
C GLY A 55 11.76 -3.41 -4.96
N THR A 56 12.70 -2.50 -4.67
CA THR A 56 13.62 -2.63 -3.55
C THR A 56 12.91 -2.76 -2.20
N ASN A 57 11.81 -2.06 -2.03
CA ASN A 57 11.08 -2.03 -0.77
C ASN A 57 9.89 -2.99 -0.74
N ILE A 58 9.71 -3.76 -1.80
CA ILE A 58 8.57 -4.67 -1.96
C ILE A 58 9.00 -6.09 -1.65
N LYS A 59 8.18 -6.77 -0.87
CA LYS A 59 8.42 -8.16 -0.52
C LYS A 59 7.11 -8.91 -0.41
N ARG A 60 7.06 -10.12 -0.96
CA ARG A 60 5.95 -11.03 -0.75
C ARG A 60 6.13 -11.72 0.58
N LEU A 61 5.05 -11.76 1.38
CA LEU A 61 5.09 -12.44 2.67
C LEU A 61 4.96 -13.95 2.48
N LYS A 62 5.50 -14.70 3.43
CA LYS A 62 5.50 -16.17 3.39
C LYS A 62 4.54 -16.70 4.46
N GLY A 63 4.27 -18.00 4.39
CA GLY A 63 3.44 -18.69 5.37
C GLY A 63 1.97 -18.43 5.14
N SER A 64 1.22 -18.22 6.21
CA SER A 64 -0.23 -18.01 6.14
C SER A 64 -0.64 -16.75 5.43
N HIS A 65 0.31 -15.84 5.17
CA HIS A 65 0.07 -14.58 4.46
C HIS A 65 0.71 -14.59 3.08
N SER A 66 0.79 -15.74 2.43
CA SER A 66 1.56 -15.91 1.18
C SER A 66 1.05 -15.08 0.01
N ASP A 67 -0.19 -14.63 0.04
CA ASP A 67 -0.77 -13.78 -1.00
C ASP A 67 -0.73 -12.29 -0.64
N THR A 68 -0.06 -11.95 0.45
CA THR A 68 0.06 -10.57 0.93
C THR A 68 1.46 -10.05 0.63
N TRP A 69 1.50 -8.80 0.21
CA TRP A 69 2.72 -8.09 -0.11
C TRP A 69 2.96 -6.98 0.88
N ARG A 70 4.20 -6.55 0.99
CA ARG A 70 4.60 -5.48 1.90
C ARG A 70 5.45 -4.47 1.16
N TYR A 71 5.14 -3.18 1.35
CA TYR A 71 6.01 -2.07 0.97
C TYR A 71 6.55 -1.44 2.26
N ARG A 72 7.87 -1.30 2.38
CA ARG A 72 8.48 -0.75 3.58
C ARG A 72 9.00 0.66 3.35
N ILE A 73 8.66 1.56 4.26
CA ILE A 73 9.25 2.90 4.34
C ILE A 73 9.80 3.04 5.76
N GLY A 74 11.14 3.00 5.90
CA GLY A 74 11.77 3.07 7.22
C GLY A 74 11.26 1.98 8.14
N SER A 75 10.66 2.38 9.26
CA SER A 75 10.09 1.45 10.25
C SER A 75 8.65 1.08 9.98
N TRP A 76 8.07 1.58 8.91
CA TRP A 76 6.67 1.37 8.59
C TRP A 76 6.51 0.36 7.47
N ARG A 77 5.44 -0.44 7.57
CA ARG A 77 5.09 -1.47 6.60
C ARG A 77 3.67 -1.24 6.12
N PHE A 78 3.50 -1.25 4.81
CA PHE A 78 2.20 -1.09 4.17
C PHE A 78 1.88 -2.40 3.47
N PHE A 79 0.81 -3.06 3.93
CA PHE A 79 0.44 -4.37 3.43
C PHE A 79 -0.63 -4.25 2.36
N TYR A 80 -0.50 -5.04 1.31
CA TYR A 80 -1.45 -5.01 0.22
C TYR A 80 -1.60 -6.37 -0.45
N LYS A 81 -2.70 -6.53 -1.16
CA LYS A 81 -2.95 -7.68 -2.02
C LYS A 81 -3.14 -7.19 -3.44
N ILE A 82 -2.92 -8.10 -4.40
CA ILE A 82 -3.00 -7.76 -5.82
C ILE A 82 -4.06 -8.63 -6.47
N ASP A 83 -5.00 -7.98 -7.16
CA ASP A 83 -5.94 -8.65 -8.05
C ASP A 83 -5.41 -8.46 -9.47
N GLU A 84 -4.71 -9.47 -9.97
CA GLU A 84 -4.09 -9.42 -11.30
C GLU A 84 -5.12 -9.30 -12.42
N LYS A 85 -6.25 -9.95 -12.22
CA LYS A 85 -7.28 -9.98 -13.23
C LYS A 85 -7.91 -8.61 -13.45
N ARG A 86 -8.19 -7.91 -12.34
CA ARG A 86 -8.79 -6.59 -12.36
C ARG A 86 -7.77 -5.47 -12.37
N ARG A 87 -6.51 -5.81 -12.19
CA ARG A 87 -5.40 -4.84 -12.10
C ARG A 87 -5.65 -3.85 -10.97
N VAL A 88 -5.90 -4.39 -9.78
CA VAL A 88 -6.17 -3.61 -8.58
C VAL A 88 -5.21 -4.01 -7.48
N VAL A 89 -4.67 -3.02 -6.78
CA VAL A 89 -3.89 -3.20 -5.55
C VAL A 89 -4.77 -2.77 -4.40
N TYR A 90 -5.05 -3.69 -3.47
CA TYR A 90 -5.85 -3.41 -2.28
C TYR A 90 -4.92 -3.14 -1.11
N MET A 91 -4.91 -1.90 -0.63
CA MET A 91 -4.13 -1.53 0.55
C MET A 91 -4.90 -1.97 1.80
N LEU A 92 -4.31 -2.89 2.56
CA LEU A 92 -5.01 -3.58 3.64
C LEU A 92 -4.79 -2.96 5.00
N ALA A 93 -3.54 -2.63 5.33
CA ALA A 93 -3.18 -2.15 6.65
C ALA A 93 -1.80 -1.50 6.63
N ALA A 94 -1.56 -0.61 7.58
CA ALA A 94 -0.24 -0.05 7.82
C ALA A 94 0.16 -0.34 9.26
N SER A 95 1.43 -0.67 9.48
CA SER A 95 1.90 -1.07 10.79
C SER A 95 3.33 -0.61 11.01
N HIS A 96 3.64 -0.19 12.23
CA HIS A 96 5.02 0.06 12.64
C HIS A 96 5.72 -1.27 12.87
N ARG A 97 7.03 -1.32 12.58
CA ARG A 97 7.79 -2.57 12.71
C ARG A 97 7.75 -3.19 14.11
N SER A 98 7.52 -2.36 15.13
CA SER A 98 7.44 -2.83 16.51
C SER A 98 6.12 -3.50 16.83
N SER A 99 5.14 -3.39 15.93
CA SER A 99 3.82 -4.00 16.11
C SER A 99 3.80 -5.38 15.48
N THR A 100 3.07 -6.29 16.11
CA THR A 100 2.81 -7.61 15.54
C THR A 100 1.65 -7.49 14.56
N TYR A 101 1.87 -7.98 13.38
CA TYR A 101 0.82 -8.00 12.38
C TYR A 101 0.19 -9.37 12.31
#